data_66b702b2e24ccd84191a60ddcf7db068
#
_entry.id   66b702b2e24ccd84191a60ddcf7db068
#
_cell.length_a   1.000
_cell.length_b   1.000
_cell.length_c   1.000
_cell.angle_alpha   90.00
_cell.angle_beta   90.00
_cell.angle_gamma   90.00
#
_symmetry.space_group_name_H-M   'P 1'
#
loop_
_entity.id
_entity.type
_entity.pdbx_description
1 polymer ?
#
loop_
_entity_poly.entity_id
_entity_poly.type
_entity_poly.pdbx_seq_one_letter_code
_entity_poly.pdbx_strand_id
1 'polypeptide(L)'
;MAIVGEVTGALGLLGKAWAWLRDRFDPARVQAKRLIQAFEAYGTARQQIPRLLPAGLALPNAAFSSPDKLKAHLSPALLDWAAEHLAIDRSWLDGVGAQPHRIEEHYKSPGGYRDWLAQRIEQVPHASRLLQVWKMHGSEIGPDAYGPVCLVYEEISEGLDGSEFSRYWRLSGEWPLDHSPCVENMIALVAIARSLGVLVAGHELALGDLRRLTAGKALIPELQQRRRGGWHPEDLIEPLPGQDTAWRQARWQGAQTYLKQAGIDGATVLGTPLDAGAASS
;
A
#
# COMPACT_ATOMS: atom_id res chain seq x y z
N MET A 1 20.86 36.91 22.77
CA MET A 1 20.45 35.49 22.83
C MET A 1 20.09 34.86 21.45
N ALA A 2 20.56 35.42 20.32
CA ALA A 2 20.20 34.99 18.95
C ALA A 2 21.24 34.12 18.21
N ILE A 3 22.44 33.95 18.77
CA ILE A 3 23.57 33.29 18.06
C ILE A 3 23.55 31.76 18.17
N VAL A 4 22.87 31.19 19.15
CA VAL A 4 22.86 29.72 19.38
C VAL A 4 21.94 28.99 18.39
N GLY A 5 20.89 29.64 17.87
CA GLY A 5 19.95 29.05 16.91
C GLY A 5 20.51 28.89 15.48
N GLU A 6 21.36 29.81 15.04
CA GLU A 6 21.96 29.77 13.70
C GLU A 6 23.07 28.73 13.57
N VAL A 7 23.84 28.50 14.64
CA VAL A 7 24.93 27.50 14.63
C VAL A 7 24.38 26.07 14.58
N THR A 8 23.27 25.79 15.26
CA THR A 8 22.61 24.46 15.18
C THR A 8 22.00 24.19 13.81
N GLY A 9 21.48 25.20 13.12
CA GLY A 9 20.97 25.09 11.75
C GLY A 9 22.09 24.79 10.72
N ALA A 10 23.21 25.49 10.83
CA ALA A 10 24.37 25.31 9.94
C ALA A 10 25.03 23.91 10.11
N LEU A 11 25.20 23.44 11.35
CA LEU A 11 25.72 22.09 11.62
C LEU A 11 24.78 21.00 11.12
N GLY A 12 23.46 21.21 11.21
CA GLY A 12 22.47 20.27 10.64
C GLY A 12 22.53 20.19 9.11
N LEU A 13 22.75 21.33 8.43
CA LEU A 13 22.91 21.37 6.97
C LEU A 13 24.22 20.71 6.50
N LEU A 14 25.32 20.98 7.18
CA LEU A 14 26.61 20.32 6.90
C LEU A 14 26.54 18.82 7.13
N GLY A 15 25.86 18.36 8.18
CA GLY A 15 25.64 16.93 8.43
C GLY A 15 24.81 16.26 7.31
N LYS A 16 23.76 16.91 6.83
CA LYS A 16 22.95 16.42 5.71
C LYS A 16 23.72 16.40 4.38
N ALA A 17 24.50 17.44 4.09
CA ALA A 17 25.35 17.51 2.90
C ALA A 17 26.42 16.43 2.93
N TRP A 18 27.09 16.21 4.06
CA TRP A 18 28.08 15.15 4.24
C TRP A 18 27.44 13.75 4.10
N ALA A 19 26.28 13.51 4.68
CA ALA A 19 25.54 12.25 4.52
C ALA A 19 25.16 12.00 3.05
N TRP A 20 24.69 13.04 2.35
CA TRP A 20 24.36 12.97 0.93
C TRP A 20 25.57 12.65 0.06
N LEU A 21 26.70 13.33 0.28
CA LEU A 21 27.96 13.05 -0.43
C LEU A 21 28.42 11.61 -0.18
N ARG A 22 28.41 11.16 1.08
CA ARG A 22 28.81 9.80 1.45
C ARG A 22 27.91 8.74 0.79
N ASP A 23 26.60 8.95 0.81
CA ASP A 23 25.64 8.02 0.19
C ASP A 23 25.82 8.00 -1.36
N ARG A 24 26.16 9.14 -1.99
CA ARG A 24 26.41 9.22 -3.44
C ARG A 24 27.65 8.44 -3.89
N PHE A 25 28.65 8.36 -3.06
CA PHE A 25 29.91 7.67 -3.38
C PHE A 25 30.03 6.26 -2.80
N ASP A 26 28.99 5.76 -2.09
CA ASP A 26 28.97 4.43 -1.50
C ASP A 26 27.61 3.75 -1.76
N PRO A 27 27.39 3.21 -2.99
CA PRO A 27 26.14 2.52 -3.34
C PRO A 27 25.80 1.35 -2.40
N ALA A 28 26.80 0.58 -1.98
CA ALA A 28 26.59 -0.56 -1.07
C ALA A 28 26.07 -0.09 0.30
N ARG A 29 26.49 1.07 0.75
CA ARG A 29 25.97 1.68 1.98
C ARG A 29 24.51 2.13 1.82
N VAL A 30 24.13 2.63 0.64
CA VAL A 30 22.72 2.99 0.35
C VAL A 30 21.85 1.75 0.38
N GLN A 31 22.27 0.64 -0.24
CA GLN A 31 21.59 -0.64 -0.21
C GLN A 31 21.41 -1.14 1.22
N ALA A 32 22.48 -1.17 2.02
CA ALA A 32 22.45 -1.58 3.42
C ALA A 32 21.49 -0.71 4.26
N LYS A 33 21.50 0.60 4.04
CA LYS A 33 20.61 1.55 4.72
C LYS A 33 19.14 1.28 4.38
N ARG A 34 18.82 1.09 3.08
CA ARG A 34 17.46 0.79 2.64
C ARG A 34 16.98 -0.56 3.14
N LEU A 35 17.84 -1.56 3.16
CA LEU A 35 17.52 -2.88 3.70
C LEU A 35 17.14 -2.81 5.18
N ILE A 36 17.95 -2.15 6.01
CA ILE A 36 17.66 -1.96 7.43
C ILE A 36 16.36 -1.15 7.60
N GLN A 37 16.23 -0.04 6.87
CA GLN A 37 15.02 0.81 6.93
C GLN A 37 13.76 0.03 6.57
N ALA A 38 13.81 -0.83 5.54
CA ALA A 38 12.68 -1.65 5.16
C ALA A 38 12.24 -2.57 6.30
N PHE A 39 13.15 -3.36 6.86
CA PHE A 39 12.82 -4.26 7.97
C PHE A 39 12.28 -3.51 9.19
N GLU A 40 12.89 -2.38 9.56
CA GLU A 40 12.41 -1.56 10.68
C GLU A 40 11.01 -0.99 10.42
N ALA A 41 10.72 -0.53 9.20
CA ALA A 41 9.39 -0.06 8.82
C ALA A 41 8.33 -1.16 8.93
N TYR A 42 8.71 -2.41 8.60
CA TYR A 42 7.85 -3.59 8.73
C TYR A 42 7.79 -4.16 10.16
N GLY A 43 8.28 -3.41 11.15
CA GLY A 43 8.18 -3.77 12.56
C GLY A 43 9.27 -4.75 13.04
N THR A 44 10.21 -5.14 12.19
CA THR A 44 11.30 -6.04 12.57
C THR A 44 12.47 -5.26 13.15
N ALA A 45 12.75 -5.40 14.43
CA ALA A 45 13.92 -4.79 15.04
C ALA A 45 15.22 -5.36 14.45
N ARG A 46 16.27 -4.54 14.38
CA ARG A 46 17.58 -4.94 13.78
C ARG A 46 18.14 -6.24 14.33
N GLN A 47 17.98 -6.46 15.64
CA GLN A 47 18.45 -7.67 16.33
C GLN A 47 17.68 -8.92 15.93
N GLN A 48 16.47 -8.76 15.36
CA GLN A 48 15.62 -9.85 14.92
C GLN A 48 15.86 -10.22 13.45
N ILE A 49 16.36 -9.28 12.62
CA ILE A 49 16.57 -9.52 11.18
C ILE A 49 17.37 -10.80 10.91
N PRO A 50 18.49 -11.10 11.60
CA PRO A 50 19.26 -12.33 11.38
C PRO A 50 18.46 -13.61 11.59
N ARG A 51 17.40 -13.60 12.42
CA ARG A 51 16.55 -14.77 12.69
C ARG A 51 15.59 -15.06 11.53
N LEU A 52 15.31 -14.07 10.68
CA LEU A 52 14.47 -14.23 9.47
C LEU A 52 15.24 -14.81 8.30
N LEU A 53 16.56 -14.66 8.29
CA LEU A 53 17.39 -15.06 7.16
C LEU A 53 17.37 -16.57 6.96
N PRO A 54 17.17 -17.05 5.71
CA PRO A 54 17.41 -18.46 5.38
C PRO A 54 18.83 -18.91 5.76
N ALA A 55 19.00 -20.18 6.08
CA ALA A 55 20.29 -20.71 6.50
C ALA A 55 21.45 -20.39 5.52
N GLY A 56 21.17 -20.38 4.20
CA GLY A 56 22.16 -20.04 3.17
C GLY A 56 22.53 -18.53 3.11
N LEU A 57 21.79 -17.66 3.81
CA LEU A 57 22.02 -16.22 3.87
C LEU A 57 22.32 -15.73 5.29
N ALA A 58 22.61 -16.64 6.20
CA ALA A 58 22.83 -16.34 7.61
C ALA A 58 23.96 -15.32 7.80
N LEU A 59 23.70 -14.26 8.57
CA LEU A 59 24.66 -13.22 8.91
C LEU A 59 24.69 -13.01 10.45
N PRO A 60 25.84 -12.62 11.00
CA PRO A 60 25.93 -12.32 12.42
C PRO A 60 25.13 -11.09 12.78
N ASN A 61 24.58 -11.04 14.00
CA ASN A 61 23.82 -9.88 14.52
C ASN A 61 24.61 -8.56 14.39
N ALA A 62 25.92 -8.60 14.56
CA ALA A 62 26.80 -7.44 14.44
C ALA A 62 26.75 -6.80 13.04
N ALA A 63 26.45 -7.55 11.98
CA ALA A 63 26.33 -7.02 10.63
C ALA A 63 25.20 -5.98 10.52
N PHE A 64 24.09 -6.17 11.20
CA PHE A 64 22.92 -5.28 11.14
C PHE A 64 23.01 -4.08 12.07
N SER A 65 24.07 -3.95 12.85
CA SER A 65 24.21 -2.84 13.81
C SER A 65 24.35 -1.46 13.15
N SER A 66 24.84 -1.40 11.90
CA SER A 66 24.91 -0.18 11.10
C SER A 66 24.98 -0.48 9.61
N PRO A 67 24.58 0.47 8.72
CA PRO A 67 24.76 0.32 7.26
C PRO A 67 26.22 0.11 6.87
N ASP A 68 27.17 0.71 7.58
CA ASP A 68 28.60 0.58 7.27
C ASP A 68 29.15 -0.83 7.56
N LYS A 69 28.58 -1.53 8.53
CA LYS A 69 28.90 -2.95 8.78
C LYS A 69 28.18 -3.88 7.80
N LEU A 70 26.88 -3.63 7.57
CA LEU A 70 26.09 -4.48 6.70
C LEU A 70 26.57 -4.47 5.24
N LYS A 71 27.05 -3.34 4.72
CA LYS A 71 27.49 -3.23 3.32
C LYS A 71 28.55 -4.23 2.92
N ALA A 72 29.39 -4.68 3.85
CA ALA A 72 30.43 -5.69 3.59
C ALA A 72 29.88 -7.11 3.44
N HIS A 73 28.63 -7.33 3.81
CA HIS A 73 27.95 -8.62 3.79
C HIS A 73 26.81 -8.69 2.75
N LEU A 74 26.57 -7.60 2.00
CA LEU A 74 25.53 -7.60 0.98
C LEU A 74 25.89 -8.56 -0.16
N SER A 75 24.90 -9.33 -0.57
CA SER A 75 24.96 -10.15 -1.77
C SER A 75 23.69 -9.93 -2.59
N PRO A 76 23.70 -10.16 -3.92
CA PRO A 76 22.49 -10.15 -4.74
C PRO A 76 21.41 -11.05 -4.15
N ALA A 77 21.76 -12.28 -3.73
CA ALA A 77 20.80 -13.23 -3.15
C ALA A 77 20.13 -12.70 -1.86
N LEU A 78 20.87 -11.99 -1.00
CA LEU A 78 20.29 -11.38 0.20
C LEU A 78 19.28 -10.29 -0.16
N LEU A 79 19.62 -9.45 -1.14
CA LEU A 79 18.75 -8.35 -1.57
C LEU A 79 17.52 -8.86 -2.33
N ASP A 80 17.67 -9.92 -3.14
CA ASP A 80 16.56 -10.58 -3.85
C ASP A 80 15.59 -11.23 -2.86
N TRP A 81 16.12 -11.97 -1.88
CA TRP A 81 15.32 -12.56 -0.82
C TRP A 81 14.57 -11.48 -0.01
N ALA A 82 15.24 -10.40 0.37
CA ALA A 82 14.60 -9.32 1.14
C ALA A 82 13.50 -8.61 0.34
N ALA A 83 13.71 -8.39 -0.96
CA ALA A 83 12.72 -7.79 -1.85
C ALA A 83 11.46 -8.67 -1.93
N GLU A 84 11.63 -9.98 -2.06
CA GLU A 84 10.53 -10.95 -2.09
C GLU A 84 9.84 -11.08 -0.73
N HIS A 85 10.62 -11.22 0.35
CA HIS A 85 10.11 -11.38 1.71
C HIS A 85 9.25 -10.19 2.15
N LEU A 86 9.68 -8.97 1.84
CA LEU A 86 8.99 -7.73 2.20
C LEU A 86 8.00 -7.23 1.13
N ALA A 87 7.90 -7.90 -0.02
CA ALA A 87 7.13 -7.44 -1.19
C ALA A 87 7.49 -6.01 -1.63
N ILE A 88 8.78 -5.68 -1.66
CA ILE A 88 9.31 -4.37 -2.08
C ILE A 88 10.06 -4.46 -3.41
N ASP A 89 10.23 -3.31 -4.06
CA ASP A 89 10.92 -3.26 -5.34
C ASP A 89 12.43 -3.44 -5.16
N ARG A 90 12.99 -4.42 -5.88
CA ARG A 90 14.42 -4.72 -5.85
C ARG A 90 15.27 -3.53 -6.30
N SER A 91 14.80 -2.77 -7.30
CA SER A 91 15.51 -1.58 -7.79
C SER A 91 15.60 -0.48 -6.74
N TRP A 92 14.58 -0.38 -5.89
CA TRP A 92 14.63 0.53 -4.76
C TRP A 92 15.68 0.08 -3.74
N LEU A 93 15.77 -1.20 -3.40
CA LEU A 93 16.85 -1.71 -2.54
C LEU A 93 18.24 -1.44 -3.13
N ASP A 94 18.38 -1.55 -4.45
CA ASP A 94 19.64 -1.25 -5.16
C ASP A 94 20.05 0.22 -5.12
N GLY A 95 19.17 1.09 -4.69
CA GLY A 95 19.48 2.52 -4.65
C GLY A 95 19.16 3.28 -5.94
N VAL A 96 18.71 2.60 -6.99
CA VAL A 96 18.40 3.21 -8.31
C VAL A 96 16.92 3.53 -8.48
N GLY A 97 16.02 2.70 -7.93
CA GLY A 97 14.58 2.95 -7.92
C GLY A 97 14.17 4.01 -6.90
N ALA A 98 13.13 4.79 -7.23
CA ALA A 98 12.57 5.82 -6.36
C ALA A 98 11.40 5.30 -5.50
N GLN A 99 10.79 4.19 -5.88
CA GLN A 99 9.57 3.66 -5.29
C GLN A 99 9.84 2.34 -4.56
N PRO A 100 9.60 2.27 -3.23
CA PRO A 100 9.77 1.02 -2.47
C PRO A 100 8.77 -0.06 -2.84
N HIS A 101 7.58 0.28 -3.31
CA HIS A 101 6.57 -0.69 -3.74
C HIS A 101 6.30 -0.57 -5.23
N ARG A 102 6.27 -1.71 -5.92
CA ARG A 102 5.77 -1.78 -7.28
C ARG A 102 4.29 -1.44 -7.29
N ILE A 103 3.83 -0.94 -8.44
CA ILE A 103 2.41 -0.80 -8.68
C ILE A 103 1.91 -2.01 -9.46
N GLU A 104 0.90 -2.68 -8.93
CA GLU A 104 0.11 -3.71 -9.61
C GLU A 104 -1.15 -2.99 -10.17
N GLU A 105 -0.96 -2.26 -11.26
CA GLU A 105 -2.00 -1.37 -11.78
C GLU A 105 -3.14 -2.16 -12.42
N HIS A 106 -4.35 -1.95 -11.91
CA HIS A 106 -5.56 -2.61 -12.39
C HIS A 106 -6.63 -1.62 -12.89
N TYR A 107 -6.23 -0.42 -13.29
CA TYR A 107 -7.16 0.56 -13.84
C TYR A 107 -7.86 0.02 -15.09
N LYS A 108 -9.21 0.01 -15.08
CA LYS A 108 -10.06 -0.57 -16.13
C LYS A 108 -9.75 -2.04 -16.45
N SER A 109 -9.19 -2.78 -15.51
CA SER A 109 -8.85 -4.19 -15.67
C SER A 109 -9.36 -5.05 -14.50
N PRO A 110 -10.69 -5.07 -14.24
CA PRO A 110 -11.24 -5.86 -13.13
C PRO A 110 -11.02 -7.36 -13.28
N GLY A 111 -10.99 -7.88 -14.52
CA GLY A 111 -10.65 -9.29 -14.78
C GLY A 111 -9.21 -9.61 -14.40
N GLY A 112 -8.26 -8.77 -14.82
CA GLY A 112 -6.86 -8.92 -14.45
C GLY A 112 -6.65 -8.84 -12.92
N TYR A 113 -7.39 -7.95 -12.24
CA TYR A 113 -7.37 -7.87 -10.78
C TYR A 113 -7.89 -9.16 -10.13
N ARG A 114 -9.03 -9.66 -10.58
CA ARG A 114 -9.61 -10.93 -10.07
C ARG A 114 -8.63 -12.08 -10.19
N ASP A 115 -8.02 -12.23 -11.36
CA ASP A 115 -7.10 -13.34 -11.63
C ASP A 115 -5.81 -13.20 -10.81
N TRP A 116 -5.25 -11.99 -10.70
CA TRP A 116 -4.12 -11.70 -9.84
C TRP A 116 -4.44 -12.00 -8.36
N LEU A 117 -5.59 -11.55 -7.86
CA LEU A 117 -5.99 -11.76 -6.47
C LEU A 117 -6.24 -13.24 -6.17
N ALA A 118 -6.90 -13.97 -7.07
CA ALA A 118 -7.10 -15.41 -6.94
C ALA A 118 -5.76 -16.16 -6.86
N GLN A 119 -4.81 -15.82 -7.72
CA GLN A 119 -3.46 -16.39 -7.68
C GLN A 119 -2.75 -16.10 -6.34
N ARG A 120 -2.87 -14.87 -5.81
CA ARG A 120 -2.30 -14.52 -4.49
C ARG A 120 -2.92 -15.36 -3.37
N ILE A 121 -4.24 -15.57 -3.42
CA ILE A 121 -4.96 -16.39 -2.45
C ILE A 121 -4.46 -17.85 -2.47
N GLU A 122 -4.24 -18.40 -3.64
CA GLU A 122 -3.69 -19.76 -3.79
C GLU A 122 -2.25 -19.89 -3.29
N GLN A 123 -1.41 -18.88 -3.55
CA GLN A 123 0.01 -18.90 -3.14
C GLN A 123 0.20 -18.86 -1.62
N VAL A 124 -0.69 -18.21 -0.88
CA VAL A 124 -0.57 -18.07 0.57
C VAL A 124 -1.92 -18.33 1.25
N PRO A 125 -2.40 -19.59 1.27
CA PRO A 125 -3.78 -19.93 1.67
C PRO A 125 -4.12 -19.56 3.11
N HIS A 126 -3.13 -19.51 4.01
CA HIS A 126 -3.33 -19.25 5.44
C HIS A 126 -3.19 -17.77 5.84
N ALA A 127 -2.85 -16.87 4.91
CA ALA A 127 -2.77 -15.46 5.21
C ALA A 127 -4.15 -14.83 5.38
N SER A 128 -4.31 -13.98 6.36
CA SER A 128 -5.41 -13.00 6.39
C SER A 128 -5.17 -11.93 5.33
N ARG A 129 -6.25 -11.39 4.75
CA ARG A 129 -6.17 -10.49 3.59
C ARG A 129 -7.03 -9.27 3.78
N LEU A 130 -6.48 -8.13 3.42
CA LEU A 130 -7.17 -6.85 3.54
C LEU A 130 -6.95 -6.01 2.28
N LEU A 131 -8.02 -5.53 1.67
CA LEU A 131 -7.98 -4.45 0.71
C LEU A 131 -8.18 -3.13 1.45
N GLN A 132 -7.16 -2.31 1.46
CA GLN A 132 -7.18 -0.99 2.07
C GLN A 132 -7.48 0.08 1.01
N VAL A 133 -8.46 0.93 1.27
CA VAL A 133 -8.80 2.06 0.40
C VAL A 133 -8.48 3.35 1.14
N TRP A 134 -7.47 4.07 0.64
CA TRP A 134 -6.92 5.26 1.27
C TRP A 134 -7.41 6.51 0.58
N LYS A 135 -8.00 7.44 1.33
CA LYS A 135 -8.44 8.75 0.84
C LYS A 135 -7.92 9.89 1.70
N MET A 136 -8.14 11.11 1.25
CA MET A 136 -7.80 12.29 2.02
C MET A 136 -8.71 12.41 3.25
N HIS A 137 -8.12 12.75 4.41
CA HIS A 137 -8.86 13.02 5.63
C HIS A 137 -9.86 14.16 5.45
N GLY A 138 -11.10 13.92 5.88
CA GLY A 138 -12.21 14.86 5.78
C GLY A 138 -12.81 14.99 4.37
N SER A 139 -12.36 14.20 3.37
CA SER A 139 -13.04 14.14 2.06
C SER A 139 -14.17 13.11 2.13
N GLU A 140 -15.38 13.49 1.80
CA GLU A 140 -16.50 12.56 1.64
C GLU A 140 -16.48 11.95 0.24
N ILE A 141 -17.01 10.74 0.10
CA ILE A 141 -17.21 10.09 -1.21
C ILE A 141 -18.60 10.45 -1.71
N GLY A 142 -18.66 11.25 -2.77
CA GLY A 142 -19.90 11.77 -3.30
C GLY A 142 -19.69 12.65 -4.53
N PRO A 143 -20.71 13.42 -4.94
CA PRO A 143 -20.64 14.31 -6.11
C PRO A 143 -19.50 15.33 -6.02
N ASP A 144 -19.22 15.82 -4.81
CA ASP A 144 -18.21 16.84 -4.54
C ASP A 144 -16.90 16.24 -4.02
N ALA A 145 -16.72 14.91 -4.17
CA ALA A 145 -15.48 14.24 -3.77
C ALA A 145 -14.29 14.78 -4.58
N TYR A 146 -13.17 14.98 -3.90
CA TYR A 146 -11.95 15.46 -4.53
C TYR A 146 -10.70 14.84 -3.88
N GLY A 147 -9.58 15.00 -4.56
CA GLY A 147 -8.30 14.44 -4.13
C GLY A 147 -8.08 13.01 -4.60
N PRO A 148 -6.88 12.46 -4.35
CA PRO A 148 -6.54 11.11 -4.78
C PRO A 148 -7.16 10.06 -3.87
N VAL A 149 -7.37 8.87 -4.43
CA VAL A 149 -7.59 7.60 -3.72
C VAL A 149 -6.50 6.62 -4.11
N CYS A 150 -6.09 5.77 -3.19
CA CYS A 150 -5.11 4.72 -3.42
C CYS A 150 -5.62 3.40 -2.85
N LEU A 151 -5.49 2.33 -3.62
CA LEU A 151 -5.81 0.99 -3.18
C LEU A 151 -4.52 0.24 -2.87
N VAL A 152 -4.51 -0.43 -1.72
CA VAL A 152 -3.39 -1.24 -1.24
C VAL A 152 -3.93 -2.59 -0.81
N TYR A 153 -3.37 -3.66 -1.32
CA TYR A 153 -3.63 -5.01 -0.84
C TYR A 153 -2.60 -5.39 0.22
N GLU A 154 -3.06 -5.97 1.30
CA GLU A 154 -2.25 -6.44 2.41
C GLU A 154 -2.46 -7.93 2.64
N GLU A 155 -1.37 -8.68 2.76
CA GLU A 155 -1.35 -10.06 3.26
C GLU A 155 -0.75 -10.07 4.66
N ILE A 156 -1.48 -10.61 5.61
CA ILE A 156 -1.08 -10.72 7.01
C ILE A 156 -0.81 -12.19 7.31
N SER A 157 0.39 -12.51 7.69
CA SER A 157 0.84 -13.85 8.08
C SER A 157 1.45 -13.83 9.47
N GLU A 158 1.70 -15.01 10.03
CA GLU A 158 2.45 -15.12 11.28
C GLU A 158 3.91 -14.78 11.04
N GLY A 159 4.43 -13.85 11.83
CA GLY A 159 5.82 -13.43 11.85
C GLY A 159 6.61 -14.11 12.96
N LEU A 160 7.75 -13.52 13.33
CA LEU A 160 8.56 -14.02 14.44
C LEU A 160 7.80 -13.93 15.77
N ASP A 161 7.96 -14.99 16.59
CA ASP A 161 7.42 -15.02 17.95
C ASP A 161 5.88 -14.87 18.02
N GLY A 162 5.15 -15.28 16.97
CA GLY A 162 3.69 -15.17 16.89
C GLY A 162 3.18 -13.76 16.61
N SER A 163 4.05 -12.81 16.29
CA SER A 163 3.65 -11.48 15.84
C SER A 163 3.06 -11.53 14.43
N GLU A 164 2.25 -10.54 14.09
CA GLU A 164 1.77 -10.36 12.72
C GLU A 164 2.89 -9.80 11.83
N PHE A 165 2.97 -10.32 10.62
CA PHE A 165 3.85 -9.84 9.56
C PHE A 165 3.04 -9.52 8.31
N SER A 166 3.03 -8.27 7.90
CA SER A 166 2.26 -7.79 6.75
C SER A 166 3.14 -7.56 5.53
N ARG A 167 2.60 -7.90 4.34
CA ARG A 167 3.17 -7.56 3.03
C ARG A 167 2.18 -6.70 2.26
N TYR A 168 2.68 -5.76 1.46
CA TYR A 168 1.83 -4.76 0.81
C TYR A 168 2.09 -4.67 -0.68
N TRP A 169 1.00 -4.58 -1.47
CA TRP A 169 1.01 -4.30 -2.90
C TRP A 169 0.15 -3.08 -3.18
N ARG A 170 0.71 -2.11 -3.86
CA ARG A 170 -0.02 -0.93 -4.28
C ARG A 170 -0.75 -1.23 -5.59
N LEU A 171 -2.08 -1.20 -5.59
CA LEU A 171 -2.93 -1.62 -6.71
C LEU A 171 -3.32 -0.45 -7.62
N SER A 172 -3.05 0.79 -7.21
CA SER A 172 -3.39 1.97 -8.00
C SER A 172 -2.32 3.05 -7.86
N GLY A 173 -2.21 3.88 -8.89
CA GLY A 173 -1.49 5.13 -8.83
C GLY A 173 -2.31 6.24 -8.18
N GLU A 174 -2.26 7.43 -8.74
CA GLU A 174 -3.05 8.57 -8.30
C GLU A 174 -4.41 8.55 -9.05
N TRP A 175 -5.41 7.90 -8.45
CA TRP A 175 -6.77 7.90 -8.99
C TRP A 175 -7.56 9.05 -8.36
N PRO A 176 -7.98 10.07 -9.14
CA PRO A 176 -8.75 11.18 -8.59
C PRO A 176 -10.22 10.80 -8.34
N LEU A 177 -10.75 11.23 -7.19
CA LEU A 177 -12.14 10.94 -6.78
C LEU A 177 -13.17 11.75 -7.58
N ASP A 178 -12.79 12.87 -8.19
CA ASP A 178 -13.63 13.67 -9.10
C ASP A 178 -13.70 13.07 -10.52
N HIS A 179 -12.96 12.00 -10.80
CA HIS A 179 -12.99 11.29 -12.07
C HIS A 179 -13.84 10.02 -11.97
N SER A 180 -15.03 10.06 -12.51
CA SER A 180 -16.02 8.97 -12.44
C SER A 180 -15.45 7.57 -12.76
N PRO A 181 -14.66 7.37 -13.83
CA PRO A 181 -14.09 6.05 -14.12
C PRO A 181 -13.17 5.50 -13.02
N CYS A 182 -12.48 6.38 -12.25
CA CYS A 182 -11.66 5.94 -11.12
C CYS A 182 -12.52 5.40 -9.98
N VAL A 183 -13.60 6.11 -9.66
CA VAL A 183 -14.56 5.69 -8.62
C VAL A 183 -15.26 4.39 -9.02
N GLU A 184 -15.71 4.28 -10.27
CA GLU A 184 -16.37 3.09 -10.81
C GLU A 184 -15.45 1.86 -10.76
N ASN A 185 -14.19 2.06 -11.13
CA ASN A 185 -13.19 0.99 -11.06
C ASN A 185 -12.86 0.62 -9.60
N MET A 186 -12.74 1.59 -8.69
CA MET A 186 -12.58 1.34 -7.26
C MET A 186 -13.74 0.49 -6.71
N ILE A 187 -15.00 0.82 -7.03
CA ILE A 187 -16.18 0.04 -6.65
C ILE A 187 -16.07 -1.40 -7.17
N ALA A 188 -15.70 -1.59 -8.44
CA ALA A 188 -15.53 -2.91 -9.01
C ALA A 188 -14.46 -3.74 -8.31
N LEU A 189 -13.29 -3.14 -7.98
CA LEU A 189 -12.22 -3.84 -7.28
C LEU A 189 -12.61 -4.19 -5.83
N VAL A 190 -13.31 -3.30 -5.13
CA VAL A 190 -13.84 -3.57 -3.77
C VAL A 190 -14.82 -4.74 -3.80
N ALA A 191 -15.74 -4.75 -4.78
CA ALA A 191 -16.72 -5.84 -4.94
C ALA A 191 -16.05 -7.19 -5.21
N ILE A 192 -15.05 -7.22 -6.11
CA ILE A 192 -14.28 -8.43 -6.41
C ILE A 192 -13.54 -8.93 -5.14
N ALA A 193 -12.87 -8.04 -4.42
CA ALA A 193 -12.17 -8.41 -3.20
C ALA A 193 -13.11 -9.08 -2.19
N ARG A 194 -14.26 -8.47 -1.93
CA ARG A 194 -15.30 -9.02 -1.04
C ARG A 194 -15.79 -10.38 -1.51
N SER A 195 -16.06 -10.55 -2.80
CA SER A 195 -16.55 -11.82 -3.38
C SER A 195 -15.54 -12.97 -3.24
N LEU A 196 -14.25 -12.65 -3.13
CA LEU A 196 -13.16 -13.61 -2.89
C LEU A 196 -12.79 -13.76 -1.41
N GLY A 197 -13.61 -13.22 -0.49
CA GLY A 197 -13.39 -13.34 0.95
C GLY A 197 -12.26 -12.46 1.50
N VAL A 198 -11.84 -11.44 0.77
CA VAL A 198 -10.89 -10.42 1.24
C VAL A 198 -11.64 -9.36 2.04
N LEU A 199 -11.17 -9.08 3.25
CA LEU A 199 -11.69 -7.98 4.06
C LEU A 199 -11.39 -6.65 3.39
N VAL A 200 -12.24 -5.65 3.62
CA VAL A 200 -12.04 -4.30 3.09
C VAL A 200 -12.02 -3.30 4.24
N ALA A 201 -11.12 -2.33 4.20
CA ALA A 201 -11.07 -1.25 5.17
C ALA A 201 -10.70 0.08 4.50
N GLY A 202 -11.37 1.14 4.91
CA GLY A 202 -11.06 2.50 4.47
C GLY A 202 -10.17 3.21 5.49
N HIS A 203 -9.19 3.92 4.99
CA HIS A 203 -8.26 4.72 5.80
C HIS A 203 -8.18 6.16 5.28
N GLU A 204 -7.85 7.06 6.19
CA GLU A 204 -7.67 8.47 5.87
C GLU A 204 -6.27 8.96 6.23
N LEU A 205 -5.69 9.74 5.32
CA LEU A 205 -4.38 10.37 5.50
C LEU A 205 -4.46 11.89 5.28
N ALA A 206 -3.51 12.62 5.83
CA ALA A 206 -3.25 13.98 5.38
C ALA A 206 -2.88 13.97 3.88
N LEU A 207 -3.29 14.99 3.13
CA LEU A 207 -3.06 15.06 1.68
C LEU A 207 -1.58 14.86 1.28
N GLY A 208 -0.64 15.40 2.07
CA GLY A 208 0.79 15.24 1.81
C GLY A 208 1.28 13.78 1.93
N ASP A 209 0.80 13.04 2.93
CA ASP A 209 1.13 11.63 3.10
C ASP A 209 0.42 10.76 2.05
N LEU A 210 -0.84 11.08 1.72
CA LEU A 210 -1.58 10.40 0.66
C LEU A 210 -0.89 10.56 -0.71
N ARG A 211 -0.41 11.76 -1.05
CA ARG A 211 0.39 11.98 -2.27
C ARG A 211 1.70 11.20 -2.27
N ARG A 212 2.34 11.01 -1.11
CA ARG A 212 3.53 10.15 -1.00
C ARG A 212 3.18 8.69 -1.26
N LEU A 213 2.02 8.23 -0.77
CA LEU A 213 1.51 6.88 -1.01
C LEU A 213 1.22 6.66 -2.50
N THR A 214 0.40 7.53 -3.12
CA THR A 214 0.01 7.41 -4.54
C THR A 214 1.19 7.51 -5.49
N ALA A 215 2.19 8.36 -5.16
CA ALA A 215 3.44 8.44 -5.91
C ALA A 215 4.42 7.29 -5.61
N GLY A 216 4.10 6.39 -4.66
CA GLY A 216 4.96 5.28 -4.24
C GLY A 216 6.25 5.70 -3.56
N LYS A 217 6.30 6.90 -2.95
CA LYS A 217 7.51 7.49 -2.34
C LYS A 217 7.64 7.22 -0.84
N ALA A 218 6.85 6.30 -0.29
CA ALA A 218 6.90 5.94 1.12
C ALA A 218 6.77 4.42 1.27
N LEU A 219 7.38 3.88 2.31
CA LEU A 219 7.06 2.54 2.78
C LEU A 219 5.64 2.57 3.37
N ILE A 220 4.77 1.67 2.92
CA ILE A 220 3.36 1.64 3.34
C ILE A 220 3.21 1.50 4.86
N PRO A 221 3.99 0.65 5.57
CA PRO A 221 3.88 0.55 7.02
C PRO A 221 4.14 1.86 7.77
N GLU A 222 5.01 2.74 7.26
CA GLU A 222 5.25 4.06 7.87
C GLU A 222 3.99 4.95 7.81
N LEU A 223 3.16 4.79 6.79
CA LEU A 223 1.92 5.55 6.60
C LEU A 223 0.78 4.98 7.44
N GLN A 224 0.78 3.68 7.74
CA GLN A 224 -0.19 3.05 8.65
C GLN A 224 -0.22 3.74 10.02
N GLN A 225 0.95 4.15 10.52
CA GLN A 225 1.08 4.84 11.80
C GLN A 225 0.58 6.30 11.76
N ARG A 226 0.32 6.85 10.56
CA ARG A 226 -0.11 8.23 10.32
C ARG A 226 -1.58 8.36 9.98
N ARG A 227 -2.36 7.27 10.11
CA ARG A 227 -3.80 7.28 9.88
C ARG A 227 -4.49 8.33 10.75
N ARG A 228 -5.43 9.06 10.17
CA ARG A 228 -6.21 10.10 10.85
C ARG A 228 -7.65 9.71 11.10
N GLY A 229 -8.14 8.72 10.37
CA GLY A 229 -9.51 8.25 10.46
C GLY A 229 -9.70 6.98 9.64
N GLY A 230 -10.94 6.49 9.65
CA GLY A 230 -11.40 5.36 8.88
C GLY A 230 -12.75 5.67 8.23
N TRP A 231 -13.09 4.88 7.21
CA TRP A 231 -14.36 4.91 6.52
C TRP A 231 -14.68 3.52 5.97
N HIS A 232 -15.88 3.29 5.48
CA HIS A 232 -16.34 1.98 5.04
C HIS A 232 -16.50 1.94 3.51
N PRO A 233 -15.50 1.46 2.74
CA PRO A 233 -15.61 1.34 1.29
C PRO A 233 -16.73 0.40 0.85
N GLU A 234 -17.10 -0.56 1.70
CA GLU A 234 -18.23 -1.46 1.47
C GLU A 234 -19.56 -0.72 1.31
N ASP A 235 -19.72 0.43 1.94
CA ASP A 235 -20.91 1.27 1.76
C ASP A 235 -21.14 1.67 0.30
N LEU A 236 -20.11 1.60 -0.55
CA LEU A 236 -20.22 1.87 -1.97
C LEU A 236 -20.75 0.68 -2.77
N ILE A 237 -20.66 -0.53 -2.25
CA ILE A 237 -21.12 -1.75 -2.91
C ILE A 237 -22.40 -2.33 -2.30
N GLU A 238 -22.75 -1.93 -1.09
CA GLU A 238 -23.95 -2.36 -0.40
C GLU A 238 -25.07 -1.33 -0.57
N PRO A 239 -26.31 -1.78 -0.90
CA PRO A 239 -27.44 -0.87 -0.96
C PRO A 239 -27.82 -0.43 0.46
N LEU A 240 -27.57 0.83 0.78
CA LEU A 240 -27.96 1.41 2.09
C LEU A 240 -29.26 2.17 1.95
N PRO A 241 -30.32 1.83 2.72
CA PRO A 241 -31.58 2.55 2.70
C PRO A 241 -31.38 4.05 2.95
N GLY A 242 -31.95 4.89 2.10
CA GLY A 242 -31.89 6.35 2.22
C GLY A 242 -30.60 7.02 1.72
N GLN A 243 -29.60 6.25 1.26
CA GLN A 243 -28.37 6.76 0.65
C GLN A 243 -28.29 6.54 -0.86
N ASP A 244 -29.38 6.13 -1.48
CA ASP A 244 -29.44 5.85 -2.90
C ASP A 244 -29.61 7.15 -3.70
N THR A 245 -28.51 7.87 -3.88
CA THR A 245 -28.47 9.09 -4.68
C THR A 245 -28.26 8.78 -6.17
N ALA A 246 -28.72 9.66 -7.05
CA ALA A 246 -28.49 9.51 -8.50
C ALA A 246 -26.98 9.39 -8.85
N TRP A 247 -26.11 10.06 -8.09
CA TRP A 247 -24.66 9.94 -8.22
C TRP A 247 -24.19 8.50 -7.95
N ARG A 248 -24.65 7.90 -6.86
CA ARG A 248 -24.26 6.54 -6.44
C ARG A 248 -24.75 5.50 -7.44
N GLN A 249 -26.01 5.60 -7.89
CA GLN A 249 -26.58 4.73 -8.92
C GLN A 249 -25.77 4.79 -10.22
N ALA A 250 -25.39 6.00 -10.67
CA ALA A 250 -24.57 6.16 -11.87
C ALA A 250 -23.19 5.52 -11.72
N ARG A 251 -22.53 5.65 -10.56
CA ARG A 251 -21.21 5.01 -10.28
C ARG A 251 -21.33 3.48 -10.25
N TRP A 252 -22.43 2.99 -9.68
CA TRP A 252 -22.71 1.56 -9.62
C TRP A 252 -22.93 0.95 -11.01
N GLN A 253 -23.71 1.60 -11.87
CA GLN A 253 -23.90 1.21 -13.26
C GLN A 253 -22.59 1.20 -14.06
N GLY A 254 -21.73 2.21 -13.83
CA GLY A 254 -20.39 2.25 -14.39
C GLY A 254 -19.53 1.06 -13.95
N ALA A 255 -19.51 0.75 -12.65
CA ALA A 255 -18.80 -0.40 -12.11
C ALA A 255 -19.33 -1.74 -12.70
N GLN A 256 -20.66 -1.91 -12.82
CA GLN A 256 -21.25 -3.08 -13.47
C GLN A 256 -20.81 -3.21 -14.93
N THR A 257 -20.67 -2.09 -15.65
CA THR A 257 -20.18 -2.10 -17.03
C THR A 257 -18.75 -2.65 -17.12
N TYR A 258 -17.85 -2.22 -16.22
CA TYR A 258 -16.49 -2.76 -16.16
C TYR A 258 -16.48 -4.26 -15.81
N LEU A 259 -17.28 -4.69 -14.83
CA LEU A 259 -17.39 -6.10 -14.45
C LEU A 259 -17.89 -6.95 -15.63
N LYS A 260 -18.94 -6.50 -16.31
CA LYS A 260 -19.50 -7.19 -17.49
C LYS A 260 -18.49 -7.33 -18.63
N GLN A 261 -17.72 -6.28 -18.91
CA GLN A 261 -16.64 -6.32 -19.93
C GLN A 261 -15.55 -7.34 -19.58
N ALA A 262 -15.33 -7.58 -18.29
CA ALA A 262 -14.39 -8.59 -17.77
C ALA A 262 -15.00 -10.01 -17.64
N GLY A 263 -16.25 -10.21 -18.07
CA GLY A 263 -16.96 -11.49 -17.93
C GLY A 263 -17.31 -11.84 -16.48
N ILE A 264 -17.41 -10.83 -15.60
CA ILE A 264 -17.79 -10.99 -14.19
C ILE A 264 -19.25 -10.60 -14.05
N ASP A 265 -20.07 -11.48 -13.45
CA ASP A 265 -21.47 -11.15 -13.15
C ASP A 265 -21.53 -10.11 -12.02
N GLY A 266 -21.91 -8.87 -12.37
CA GLY A 266 -22.02 -7.77 -11.45
C GLY A 266 -23.05 -8.02 -10.33
N ALA A 267 -24.12 -8.75 -10.60
CA ALA A 267 -25.12 -9.07 -9.57
C ALA A 267 -24.56 -10.00 -8.49
N THR A 268 -23.65 -10.90 -8.86
CA THR A 268 -22.98 -11.79 -7.90
C THR A 268 -22.02 -11.05 -6.97
N VAL A 269 -21.31 -10.03 -7.47
CA VAL A 269 -20.23 -9.36 -6.70
C VAL A 269 -20.68 -8.04 -6.06
N LEU A 270 -21.64 -7.32 -6.67
CA LEU A 270 -22.14 -6.03 -6.15
C LEU A 270 -23.46 -6.16 -5.35
N GLY A 271 -24.08 -7.35 -5.36
CA GLY A 271 -25.46 -7.52 -4.87
C GLY A 271 -26.51 -6.96 -5.86
N THR A 272 -27.76 -7.11 -5.53
CA THR A 272 -28.89 -6.58 -6.34
C THR A 272 -29.24 -5.17 -5.84
N PRO A 273 -29.36 -4.16 -6.73
CA PRO A 273 -29.85 -2.84 -6.33
C PRO A 273 -31.22 -2.98 -5.67
N LEU A 274 -31.45 -2.25 -4.58
CA LEU A 274 -32.82 -2.11 -4.03
C LEU A 274 -33.65 -1.45 -5.12
N ASP A 275 -34.71 -2.14 -5.58
CA ASP A 275 -35.63 -1.58 -6.58
C ASP A 275 -36.16 -0.23 -6.08
N ALA A 276 -35.96 0.83 -6.86
CA ALA A 276 -36.45 2.17 -6.59
C ALA A 276 -38.01 2.26 -6.63
N GLY A 277 -38.68 1.12 -6.71
CA GLY A 277 -40.14 0.99 -6.91
C GLY A 277 -40.95 0.70 -5.66
N ALA A 278 -40.36 0.47 -4.48
CA ALA A 278 -41.11 0.05 -3.30
C ALA A 278 -41.54 1.21 -2.35
N ALA A 279 -41.37 2.46 -2.74
CA ALA A 279 -41.73 3.63 -1.92
C ALA A 279 -43.02 4.34 -2.37
N SER A 280 -43.97 3.61 -2.96
CA SER A 280 -45.31 4.18 -3.26
C SER A 280 -46.38 3.11 -3.06
N SER A 281 -46.80 2.91 -1.82
CA SER A 281 -48.13 2.46 -1.46
C SER A 281 -48.48 2.82 -0.01
#